data_3b829bbdd65f53515a5c6c23017ce22d
#
_entry.id   3b829bbdd65f53515a5c6c23017ce22d
#
_cell.length_a   1.000
_cell.length_b   1.000
_cell.length_c   1.000
_cell.angle_alpha   90.00
_cell.angle_beta   90.00
_cell.angle_gamma   90.00
#
_symmetry.space_group_name_H-M   'P 1'
#
loop_
_entity.id
_entity.type
_entity.pdbx_description
1 polymer ?
#
loop_
_entity_poly.entity_id
_entity_poly.type
_entity_poly.pdbx_seq_one_letter_code
_entity_poly.pdbx_strand_id
1 'polypeptide(L)'
;MNAPQPPALPANFLTAVRPDRAARHAAGLDRRREYPLEAHAALPQPDERRDANALLQEQDQGREPGLVPLRYERMGANPFAYLRGAAAVMASDLSLLPNTGISTQLCGDAHLANFGLFATAERRL
;
A
#
# COMPACT_ATOMS: atom_id res chain seq x y z
N MET A 1 11.62 18.38 -1.77
CA MET A 1 12.35 17.24 -2.34
C MET A 1 11.33 16.30 -2.96
N ASN A 2 11.46 15.97 -4.25
CA ASN A 2 10.56 14.98 -4.87
C ASN A 2 10.84 13.62 -4.26
N ALA A 3 9.82 12.95 -3.75
CA ALA A 3 9.90 11.55 -3.37
C ALA A 3 10.43 10.73 -4.56
N PRO A 4 11.32 9.75 -4.35
CA PRO A 4 11.79 8.91 -5.43
C PRO A 4 10.58 8.22 -6.07
N GLN A 5 10.40 8.44 -7.36
CA GLN A 5 9.35 7.72 -8.10
C GLN A 5 9.65 6.23 -8.03
N PRO A 6 8.63 5.40 -7.76
CA PRO A 6 8.82 3.95 -7.82
C PRO A 6 9.35 3.57 -9.21
N PRO A 7 10.27 2.61 -9.29
CA PRO A 7 10.77 2.15 -10.56
C PRO A 7 9.60 1.70 -11.44
N ALA A 8 9.54 2.23 -12.66
CA ALA A 8 8.55 1.81 -13.63
C ALA A 8 8.67 0.29 -13.83
N LEU A 9 7.55 -0.41 -13.78
CA LEU A 9 7.53 -1.83 -14.13
C LEU A 9 8.04 -1.95 -15.57
N PRO A 10 8.96 -2.89 -15.87
CA PRO A 10 9.44 -3.07 -17.23
C PRO A 10 8.26 -3.35 -18.15
N ALA A 11 8.26 -2.75 -19.33
CA ALA A 11 7.16 -2.86 -20.31
C ALA A 11 6.79 -4.32 -20.66
N ASN A 12 7.68 -5.27 -20.37
CA ASN A 12 7.52 -6.71 -20.60
C ASN A 12 7.59 -7.52 -19.30
N PHE A 13 6.90 -7.08 -18.24
CA PHE A 13 6.89 -7.78 -16.94
C PHE A 13 6.59 -9.29 -17.07
N LEU A 14 5.70 -9.67 -17.98
CA LEU A 14 5.32 -11.07 -18.21
C LEU A 14 6.38 -11.87 -18.98
N THR A 15 7.23 -11.22 -19.78
CA THR A 15 8.26 -11.84 -20.62
C THR A 15 9.68 -11.65 -20.06
N ALA A 16 9.84 -10.87 -18.99
CA ALA A 16 11.13 -10.66 -18.36
C ALA A 16 11.71 -11.99 -17.85
N VAL A 17 12.95 -12.26 -18.18
CA VAL A 17 13.70 -13.40 -17.63
C VAL A 17 13.80 -13.19 -16.12
N ARG A 18 13.16 -14.07 -15.36
CA ARG A 18 13.20 -14.02 -13.91
C ARG A 18 14.49 -14.64 -13.40
N PRO A 19 15.19 -13.97 -12.46
CA PRO A 19 16.33 -14.59 -11.79
C PRO A 19 15.94 -15.94 -11.17
N ASP A 20 16.88 -16.86 -11.08
CA ASP A 20 16.64 -18.13 -10.41
C ASP A 20 16.34 -17.95 -8.90
N ARG A 21 16.01 -19.06 -8.24
CA ARG A 21 15.63 -19.02 -6.81
C ARG A 21 16.80 -18.53 -5.95
N ALA A 22 18.04 -18.95 -6.25
CA ALA A 22 19.22 -18.61 -5.45
C ALA A 22 19.53 -17.11 -5.56
N ALA A 23 19.50 -16.57 -6.76
CA ALA A 23 19.70 -15.14 -7.02
C ALA A 23 18.61 -14.28 -6.34
N ARG A 24 17.34 -14.70 -6.40
CA ARG A 24 16.25 -13.99 -5.71
C ARG A 24 16.40 -14.03 -4.18
N HIS A 25 16.84 -15.18 -3.64
CA HIS A 25 17.10 -15.32 -2.22
C HIS A 25 18.25 -14.41 -1.76
N ALA A 26 19.36 -14.40 -2.51
CA ALA A 26 20.50 -13.52 -2.24
C ALA A 26 20.07 -12.04 -2.26
N ALA A 27 19.37 -11.62 -3.31
CA ALA A 27 18.84 -10.25 -3.40
C ALA A 27 17.92 -9.89 -2.22
N GLY A 28 17.08 -10.83 -1.76
CA GLY A 28 16.23 -10.63 -0.58
C GLY A 28 17.03 -10.46 0.71
N LEU A 29 18.12 -11.21 0.89
CA LEU A 29 19.01 -11.06 2.03
C LEU A 29 19.74 -9.70 2.02
N ASP A 30 20.17 -9.24 0.85
CA ASP A 30 20.82 -7.94 0.71
C ASP A 30 19.84 -6.81 1.05
N ARG A 31 18.60 -6.88 0.55
CA ARG A 31 17.56 -5.92 0.93
C ARG A 31 17.27 -5.89 2.42
N ARG A 32 17.28 -7.05 3.09
CA ARG A 32 17.09 -7.13 4.55
C ARG A 32 18.25 -6.50 5.33
N ARG A 33 19.48 -6.56 4.82
CA ARG A 33 20.64 -5.88 5.41
C ARG A 33 20.55 -4.35 5.21
N GLU A 34 20.13 -3.94 4.02
CA GLU A 34 19.96 -2.53 3.67
C GLU A 34 18.79 -1.90 4.44
N TYR A 35 17.71 -2.65 4.65
CA TYR A 35 16.50 -2.25 5.38
C TYR A 35 16.22 -3.22 6.53
N PRO A 36 16.87 -3.05 7.68
CA PRO A 36 16.63 -3.88 8.86
C PRO A 36 15.23 -3.68 9.41
N LEU A 37 14.71 -4.64 10.15
CA LEU A 37 13.34 -4.62 10.66
C LEU A 37 13.04 -3.38 11.51
N GLU A 38 14.02 -2.89 12.24
CA GLU A 38 13.92 -1.71 13.10
C GLU A 38 13.66 -0.43 12.30
N ALA A 39 14.13 -0.37 11.05
CA ALA A 39 13.88 0.78 10.18
C ALA A 39 12.38 0.94 9.82
N HIS A 40 11.59 -0.16 9.86
CA HIS A 40 10.15 -0.11 9.63
C HIS A 40 9.35 0.48 10.79
N ALA A 41 9.96 0.67 11.95
CA ALA A 41 9.36 1.35 13.09
C ALA A 41 9.50 2.88 13.04
N ALA A 42 10.24 3.40 12.05
CA ALA A 42 10.40 4.83 11.86
C ALA A 42 9.05 5.49 11.49
N LEU A 43 8.82 6.67 12.02
CA LEU A 43 7.69 7.52 11.64
C LEU A 43 8.22 8.72 10.86
N PRO A 44 7.48 9.23 9.86
CA PRO A 44 7.84 10.48 9.20
C PRO A 44 7.86 11.64 10.18
N GLN A 45 8.73 12.62 9.97
CA GLN A 45 8.76 13.81 10.81
C GLN A 45 7.44 14.59 10.65
N PRO A 46 6.94 15.21 11.73
CA PRO A 46 5.64 15.91 11.69
C PRO A 46 5.56 17.01 10.62
N ASP A 47 6.66 17.71 10.36
CA ASP A 47 6.77 18.78 9.38
C ASP A 47 6.87 18.30 7.91
N GLU A 48 7.21 17.03 7.71
CA GLU A 48 7.24 16.39 6.40
C GLU A 48 5.89 15.82 5.99
N ARG A 49 5.01 15.58 6.96
CA ARG A 49 3.72 14.94 6.74
C ARG A 49 2.71 15.91 6.14
N ARG A 50 1.95 15.42 5.18
CA ARG A 50 0.77 16.14 4.70
C ARG A 50 -0.31 16.17 5.77
N ASP A 51 -1.07 17.26 5.82
CA ASP A 51 -2.22 17.33 6.71
C ASP A 51 -3.23 16.21 6.41
N ALA A 52 -3.57 15.42 7.44
CA ALA A 52 -4.42 14.27 7.30
C ALA A 52 -5.86 14.64 6.89
N ASN A 53 -6.37 15.79 7.39
CA ASN A 53 -7.71 16.25 7.03
C ASN A 53 -7.76 16.70 5.58
N ALA A 54 -6.71 17.40 5.09
CA ALA A 54 -6.62 17.79 3.70
C ALA A 54 -6.62 16.56 2.77
N LEU A 55 -5.85 15.51 3.11
CA LEU A 55 -5.84 14.26 2.37
C LEU A 55 -7.21 13.57 2.31
N LEU A 56 -7.92 13.55 3.43
CA LEU A 56 -9.25 12.95 3.50
C LEU A 56 -10.26 13.76 2.67
N GLN A 57 -10.19 15.09 2.73
CA GLN A 57 -11.04 15.97 1.93
C GLN A 57 -10.77 15.84 0.42
N GLU A 58 -9.51 15.66 0.00
CA GLU A 58 -9.18 15.34 -1.39
C GLU A 58 -9.86 14.05 -1.85
N GLN A 59 -9.85 13.03 -1.01
CA GLN A 59 -10.53 11.75 -1.31
C GLN A 59 -12.05 11.88 -1.39
N ASP A 60 -12.64 12.81 -0.64
CA ASP A 60 -14.09 12.98 -0.63
C ASP A 60 -14.63 13.55 -1.94
N GLN A 61 -13.80 14.22 -2.74
CA GLN A 61 -14.18 14.74 -4.07
C GLN A 61 -14.64 13.63 -5.03
N GLY A 62 -14.17 12.40 -4.86
CA GLY A 62 -14.57 11.25 -5.68
C GLY A 62 -15.62 10.35 -5.04
N ARG A 63 -16.23 10.76 -3.90
CA ARG A 63 -17.20 9.96 -3.15
C ARG A 63 -18.63 10.45 -3.35
N GLU A 64 -19.59 9.59 -3.03
CA GLU A 64 -21.00 9.96 -2.93
C GLU A 64 -21.18 10.97 -1.77
N PRO A 65 -21.58 12.24 -2.06
CA PRO A 65 -21.63 13.29 -1.03
C PRO A 65 -22.49 12.95 0.17
N GLY A 66 -23.60 12.24 -0.04
CA GLY A 66 -24.52 11.82 1.04
C GLY A 66 -23.89 10.84 2.04
N LEU A 67 -22.81 10.14 1.66
CA LEU A 67 -22.14 9.15 2.50
C LEU A 67 -20.92 9.71 3.23
N VAL A 68 -20.44 10.90 2.89
CA VAL A 68 -19.26 11.51 3.50
C VAL A 68 -19.46 11.76 5.00
N PRO A 69 -20.59 12.34 5.48
CA PRO A 69 -20.80 12.52 6.91
C PRO A 69 -20.80 11.20 7.71
N LEU A 70 -21.44 10.17 7.18
CA LEU A 70 -21.46 8.84 7.79
C LEU A 70 -20.06 8.22 7.89
N ARG A 71 -19.22 8.46 6.87
CA ARG A 71 -17.82 8.03 6.89
C ARG A 71 -17.07 8.65 8.06
N TYR A 72 -17.14 9.97 8.24
CA TYR A 72 -16.47 10.67 9.30
C TYR A 72 -17.00 10.29 10.69
N GLU A 73 -18.30 10.13 10.84
CA GLU A 73 -18.91 9.63 12.07
C GLU A 73 -18.31 8.26 12.46
N ARG A 74 -18.25 7.33 11.51
CA ARG A 74 -17.67 5.99 11.75
C ARG A 74 -16.18 6.05 12.07
N MET A 75 -15.41 6.85 11.33
CA MET A 75 -13.98 7.03 11.58
C MET A 75 -13.68 7.68 12.92
N GLY A 76 -14.53 8.56 13.40
CA GLY A 76 -14.37 9.25 14.67
C GLY A 76 -14.65 8.40 15.91
N ALA A 77 -15.20 7.20 15.77
CA ALA A 77 -15.60 6.36 16.89
C ALA A 77 -14.43 5.88 17.77
N ASN A 78 -13.28 5.55 17.16
CA ASN A 78 -12.07 5.12 17.86
C ASN A 78 -10.88 5.06 16.91
N PRO A 79 -9.62 4.93 17.41
CA PRO A 79 -8.42 4.88 16.57
C PRO A 79 -8.40 3.74 15.54
N PHE A 80 -8.97 2.60 15.86
CA PHE A 80 -9.04 1.47 14.93
C PHE A 80 -10.00 1.76 13.76
N ALA A 81 -11.13 2.37 14.04
CA ALA A 81 -12.10 2.80 13.03
C ALA A 81 -11.48 3.89 12.11
N TYR A 82 -10.71 4.82 12.70
CA TYR A 82 -9.95 5.80 11.93
C TYR A 82 -8.94 5.15 11.00
N LEU A 83 -8.12 4.22 11.51
CA LEU A 83 -7.13 3.49 10.71
C LEU A 83 -7.77 2.82 9.47
N ARG A 84 -8.92 2.20 9.63
CA ARG A 84 -9.64 1.55 8.52
C ARG A 84 -10.15 2.53 7.46
N GLY A 85 -10.45 3.76 7.85
CA GLY A 85 -10.94 4.80 6.93
C GLY A 85 -9.84 5.69 6.31
N ALA A 86 -8.62 5.65 6.86
CA ALA A 86 -7.54 6.60 6.57
C ALA A 86 -6.40 6.01 5.72
N ALA A 87 -6.71 5.07 4.82
CA ALA A 87 -5.70 4.41 3.99
C ALA A 87 -4.82 5.38 3.17
N ALA A 88 -5.39 6.51 2.70
CA ALA A 88 -4.62 7.53 1.98
C ALA A 88 -3.61 8.25 2.88
N VAL A 89 -3.97 8.49 4.13
CA VAL A 89 -3.05 9.09 5.12
C VAL A 89 -1.87 8.13 5.35
N MET A 90 -2.16 6.86 5.58
CA MET A 90 -1.14 5.83 5.73
C MET A 90 -0.25 5.72 4.48
N ALA A 91 -0.82 5.72 3.28
CA ALA A 91 -0.06 5.66 2.04
C ALA A 91 0.85 6.88 1.87
N SER A 92 0.37 8.08 2.22
CA SER A 92 1.16 9.30 2.21
C SER A 92 2.33 9.21 3.19
N ASP A 93 2.10 8.76 4.42
CA ASP A 93 3.15 8.61 5.42
C ASP A 93 4.19 7.56 5.00
N LEU A 94 3.75 6.41 4.50
CA LEU A 94 4.65 5.35 4.02
C LEU A 94 5.49 5.79 2.82
N SER A 95 5.01 6.71 1.99
CA SER A 95 5.77 7.23 0.85
C SER A 95 6.99 8.08 1.26
N LEU A 96 7.02 8.57 2.48
CA LEU A 96 8.12 9.34 3.06
C LEU A 96 9.20 8.46 3.69
N LEU A 97 8.89 7.18 3.90
CA LEU A 97 9.79 6.24 4.57
C LEU A 97 10.65 5.48 3.58
N PRO A 98 11.84 5.03 4.00
CA PRO A 98 12.65 4.13 3.22
C PRO A 98 11.88 2.86 2.86
N ASN A 99 12.10 2.36 1.65
CA ASN A 99 11.48 1.12 1.18
C ASN A 99 12.50 0.22 0.48
N THR A 100 12.15 -1.04 0.34
CA THR A 100 13.05 -2.05 -0.26
C THR A 100 13.18 -1.92 -1.77
N GLY A 101 12.41 -1.09 -2.44
CA GLY A 101 12.34 -1.01 -3.91
C GLY A 101 11.77 -2.26 -4.58
N ILE A 102 11.22 -3.20 -3.81
CA ILE A 102 10.56 -4.38 -4.37
C ILE A 102 9.13 -4.01 -4.73
N SER A 103 8.82 -4.04 -6.02
CA SER A 103 7.46 -3.84 -6.52
C SER A 103 6.73 -5.17 -6.62
N THR A 104 5.47 -5.18 -6.16
CA THR A 104 4.61 -6.37 -6.24
C THR A 104 3.18 -5.98 -6.58
N GLN A 105 2.47 -6.89 -7.24
CA GLN A 105 1.03 -6.76 -7.42
C GLN A 105 0.34 -6.96 -6.08
N LEU A 106 -0.41 -5.96 -5.64
CA LEU A 106 -1.22 -6.05 -4.43
C LEU A 106 -2.68 -6.37 -4.77
N CYS A 107 -3.27 -7.17 -3.91
CA CYS A 107 -4.71 -7.31 -3.78
C CYS A 107 -5.15 -6.51 -2.56
N GLY A 108 -6.02 -5.52 -2.74
CA GLY A 108 -6.55 -4.73 -1.64
C GLY A 108 -7.59 -5.51 -0.84
N ASP A 109 -7.73 -5.18 0.45
CA ASP A 109 -8.73 -5.73 1.37
C ASP A 109 -8.81 -7.27 1.37
N ALA A 110 -7.65 -7.94 1.35
CA ALA A 110 -7.51 -9.38 1.19
C ALA A 110 -7.82 -10.15 2.50
N HIS A 111 -9.01 -9.97 3.05
CA HIS A 111 -9.51 -10.79 4.15
C HIS A 111 -10.34 -11.98 3.64
N LEU A 112 -10.51 -13.01 4.47
CA LEU A 112 -11.08 -14.30 4.06
C LEU A 112 -12.44 -14.17 3.36
N ALA A 113 -13.30 -13.25 3.79
CA ALA A 113 -14.62 -13.06 3.19
C ALA A 113 -14.58 -12.46 1.77
N ASN A 114 -13.42 -11.94 1.32
CA ASN A 114 -13.24 -11.41 -0.03
C ASN A 114 -12.61 -12.42 -0.99
N PHE A 115 -12.31 -13.64 -0.53
CA PHE A 115 -11.91 -14.74 -1.40
C PHE A 115 -13.13 -15.55 -1.80
N GLY A 116 -13.27 -15.79 -3.08
CA GLY A 116 -14.34 -16.59 -3.65
C GLY A 116 -13.81 -17.64 -4.60
N LEU A 117 -14.60 -18.68 -4.82
CA LEU A 117 -14.35 -19.66 -5.86
C LEU A 117 -15.17 -19.30 -7.08
N PHE A 118 -14.57 -19.39 -8.24
CA PHE A 118 -15.29 -19.25 -9.50
C PHE A 118 -14.87 -20.37 -10.46
N ALA A 119 -15.80 -20.79 -11.28
CA ALA A 119 -15.52 -21.77 -12.32
C ALA A 119 -14.82 -21.05 -13.50
N THR A 120 -13.69 -21.57 -13.94
CA THR A 120 -13.06 -21.13 -15.20
C THR A 120 -13.90 -21.46 -16.41
N ALA A 121 -13.54 -20.94 -17.59
CA ALA A 121 -14.21 -21.29 -18.86
C ALA A 121 -14.23 -22.81 -19.10
N GLU A 122 -13.20 -23.52 -18.63
CA GLU A 122 -13.08 -24.98 -18.69
C GLU A 122 -13.82 -25.70 -17.56
N ARG A 123 -14.57 -24.96 -16.71
CA ARG A 123 -15.28 -25.46 -15.52
C ARG A 123 -14.41 -26.22 -14.52
N ARG A 124 -13.15 -25.73 -14.36
CA ARG A 124 -12.24 -26.19 -13.30
C ARG A 124 -12.23 -25.16 -12.17
N LEU A 125 -12.10 -25.65 -10.94
CA LEU A 125 -11.90 -24.83 -9.73
C LEU A 125 -10.40 -24.57 -9.52
#